data_adc558634b7e0be3d17f2dec357e45ee
#
_entry.id   adc558634b7e0be3d17f2dec357e45ee
#
_cell.length_a   1.000
_cell.length_b   1.000
_cell.length_c   1.000
_cell.angle_alpha   90.00
_cell.angle_beta   90.00
_cell.angle_gamma   90.00
#
_symmetry.space_group_name_H-M   'P 1'
#
loop_
_entity.id
_entity.type
_entity.pdbx_description
1 polymer ?
#
loop_
_entity_poly.entity_id
_entity_poly.type
_entity_poly.pdbx_seq_one_letter_code
_entity_poly.pdbx_strand_id
1 'polypeptide(L)'
;MEIVETYSEIITAELANARHNQAFGLNVRSDRALVEERSQLLQTVAPEVLQLCEEMGLRDRETILRTLWNLWLPLSLELVAERQRLDRPVVQGILGGQGTGKTTLAAVVRLILEILEYTSVTFSLDDLYKSYIERQQLQRYDPRLVWRGPPGTHDVEIGVDLLDKLRQANRRKPVVVPRFDKSICQGAGDKAQPEVINPVDIVIFEGWFVGVRPVPDNGLFDNAPDPISTPEDIQFAKDMNDRLIDYVALWHRLDRLMVLYPEDYHLSKQWRKEAEQKMKATGRGGMSDDEIEQFVEYFWKALHPELFIDPLIRNPILTDLVVEITCDRQIGKIYRPQD
;
A
#
# COMPACT_ATOMS: atom_id res chain seq x y z
N MET A 1 15.28 15.44 -28.52
CA MET A 1 14.22 15.38 -29.54
C MET A 1 13.45 14.07 -29.41
N GLU A 2 14.07 12.91 -29.46
CA GLU A 2 13.44 11.60 -29.30
C GLU A 2 12.62 11.39 -27.98
N ILE A 3 13.09 11.92 -26.87
CA ILE A 3 12.41 11.83 -25.56
C ILE A 3 11.12 12.66 -25.52
N VAL A 4 11.09 13.81 -26.15
CA VAL A 4 9.91 14.71 -26.17
C VAL A 4 8.82 14.15 -27.08
N GLU A 5 9.18 13.50 -28.20
CA GLU A 5 8.24 12.78 -29.07
C GLU A 5 7.57 11.63 -28.32
N THR A 6 8.34 10.81 -27.57
CA THR A 6 7.82 9.71 -26.77
C THR A 6 6.81 10.16 -25.71
N TYR A 7 7.06 11.28 -25.02
CA TYR A 7 6.08 11.83 -24.06
C TYR A 7 4.79 12.28 -24.75
N SER A 8 4.90 12.95 -25.89
CA SER A 8 3.74 13.43 -26.65
C SER A 8 2.86 12.29 -27.15
N GLU A 9 3.46 11.20 -27.61
CA GLU A 9 2.74 10.01 -28.07
C GLU A 9 2.03 9.29 -26.92
N ILE A 10 2.71 9.10 -25.79
CA ILE A 10 2.12 8.47 -24.58
C ILE A 10 0.97 9.33 -24.06
N ILE A 11 1.18 10.63 -23.89
CA ILE A 11 0.14 11.56 -23.44
C ILE A 11 -1.07 11.49 -24.37
N THR A 12 -0.85 11.51 -25.68
CA THR A 12 -1.94 11.46 -26.67
C THR A 12 -2.72 10.15 -26.59
N ALA A 13 -2.03 9.01 -26.45
CA ALA A 13 -2.66 7.70 -26.29
C ALA A 13 -3.47 7.60 -24.99
N GLU A 14 -2.90 8.09 -23.87
CA GLU A 14 -3.55 8.03 -22.56
C GLU A 14 -4.70 9.04 -22.43
N LEU A 15 -4.62 10.18 -23.10
CA LEU A 15 -5.73 11.13 -23.16
C LEU A 15 -6.96 10.55 -23.89
N ALA A 16 -6.76 9.60 -24.80
CA ALA A 16 -7.84 8.84 -25.43
C ALA A 16 -8.48 7.84 -24.46
N ASN A 17 -7.77 7.44 -23.37
CA ASN A 17 -8.27 6.53 -22.38
C ASN A 17 -9.07 7.26 -21.28
N ALA A 18 -10.34 7.57 -21.58
CA ALA A 18 -11.20 8.34 -20.69
C ALA A 18 -11.40 7.73 -19.28
N ARG A 19 -11.20 6.41 -19.11
CA ARG A 19 -11.47 5.73 -17.84
C ARG A 19 -10.48 6.09 -16.75
N HIS A 20 -9.18 6.17 -17.07
CA HIS A 20 -8.15 6.53 -16.08
C HIS A 20 -8.23 8.01 -15.68
N ASN A 21 -8.59 8.85 -16.64
CA ASN A 21 -8.68 10.30 -16.42
C ASN A 21 -9.85 10.69 -15.50
N GLN A 22 -10.97 9.95 -15.54
CA GLN A 22 -12.14 10.21 -14.69
C GLN A 22 -11.87 10.01 -13.21
N ALA A 23 -11.04 9.03 -12.84
CA ALA A 23 -10.72 8.76 -11.44
C ALA A 23 -10.07 9.96 -10.74
N PHE A 24 -9.35 10.81 -11.48
CA PHE A 24 -8.69 12.01 -11.00
C PHE A 24 -9.37 13.30 -11.48
N GLY A 25 -10.64 13.23 -11.85
CA GLY A 25 -11.45 14.39 -12.22
C GLY A 25 -11.03 15.09 -13.51
N LEU A 26 -10.14 14.50 -14.33
CA LEU A 26 -9.67 15.09 -15.56
C LEU A 26 -10.64 14.82 -16.71
N ASN A 27 -11.30 15.86 -17.20
CA ASN A 27 -12.07 15.78 -18.44
C ASN A 27 -11.26 16.37 -19.59
N VAL A 28 -10.64 15.50 -20.37
CA VAL A 28 -9.70 15.84 -21.45
C VAL A 28 -10.29 16.81 -22.49
N ARG A 29 -11.61 16.81 -22.70
CA ARG A 29 -12.25 17.68 -23.68
C ARG A 29 -12.46 19.10 -23.18
N SER A 30 -12.67 19.31 -21.87
CA SER A 30 -12.92 20.62 -21.27
C SER A 30 -11.68 21.23 -20.62
N ASP A 31 -10.71 20.41 -20.19
CA ASP A 31 -9.65 20.84 -19.27
C ASP A 31 -8.27 20.93 -19.93
N ARG A 32 -8.21 21.57 -21.12
CA ARG A 32 -6.96 21.71 -21.90
C ARG A 32 -5.81 22.32 -21.08
N ALA A 33 -6.10 23.33 -20.28
CA ALA A 33 -5.08 23.99 -19.45
C ALA A 33 -4.50 23.03 -18.40
N LEU A 34 -5.34 22.23 -17.75
CA LEU A 34 -4.91 21.18 -16.80
C LEU A 34 -4.08 20.08 -17.46
N VAL A 35 -4.44 19.68 -18.68
CA VAL A 35 -3.67 18.72 -19.49
C VAL A 35 -2.30 19.27 -19.81
N GLU A 36 -2.22 20.54 -20.21
CA GLU A 36 -0.96 21.19 -20.56
C GLU A 36 -0.05 21.34 -19.33
N GLU A 37 -0.60 21.83 -18.22
CA GLU A 37 0.11 21.93 -16.94
C GLU A 37 0.65 20.57 -16.46
N ARG A 38 -0.19 19.53 -16.51
CA ARG A 38 0.20 18.16 -16.15
C ARG A 38 1.26 17.61 -17.10
N SER A 39 1.20 17.95 -18.39
CA SER A 39 2.19 17.53 -19.38
C SER A 39 3.55 18.19 -19.13
N GLN A 40 3.57 19.47 -18.77
CA GLN A 40 4.80 20.17 -18.40
C GLN A 40 5.41 19.58 -17.12
N LEU A 41 4.58 19.29 -16.12
CA LEU A 41 5.02 18.68 -14.88
C LEU A 41 5.55 17.25 -15.10
N LEU A 42 4.90 16.46 -15.97
CA LEU A 42 5.41 15.16 -16.39
C LEU A 42 6.83 15.25 -16.93
N GLN A 43 7.09 16.20 -17.84
CA GLN A 43 8.42 16.40 -18.43
C GLN A 43 9.46 16.77 -17.37
N THR A 44 9.06 17.51 -16.35
CA THR A 44 9.93 17.90 -15.23
C THR A 44 10.30 16.72 -14.36
N VAL A 45 9.34 15.86 -13.98
CA VAL A 45 9.58 14.79 -13.01
C VAL A 45 10.06 13.46 -13.64
N ALA A 46 9.76 13.25 -14.92
CA ALA A 46 10.00 11.96 -15.57
C ALA A 46 11.48 11.51 -15.59
N PRO A 47 12.49 12.39 -15.80
CA PRO A 47 13.88 11.96 -15.78
C PRO A 47 14.29 11.31 -14.45
N GLU A 48 13.96 11.94 -13.33
CA GLU A 48 14.28 11.46 -11.99
C GLU A 48 13.47 10.21 -11.61
N VAL A 49 12.19 10.16 -12.00
CA VAL A 49 11.33 8.98 -11.80
C VAL A 49 11.87 7.78 -12.59
N LEU A 50 12.28 7.98 -13.84
CA LEU A 50 12.85 6.89 -14.66
C LEU A 50 14.14 6.38 -14.04
N GLN A 51 15.01 7.26 -13.54
CA GLN A 51 16.24 6.87 -12.84
C GLN A 51 15.92 6.06 -11.58
N LEU A 52 15.04 6.54 -10.72
CA LEU A 52 14.62 5.83 -9.51
C LEU A 52 14.05 4.44 -9.84
N CYS A 53 13.19 4.36 -10.85
CA CYS A 53 12.62 3.09 -11.29
C CYS A 53 13.68 2.11 -11.79
N GLU A 54 14.69 2.59 -12.53
CA GLU A 54 15.81 1.77 -12.98
C GLU A 54 16.64 1.23 -11.82
N GLU A 55 16.92 2.06 -10.81
CA GLU A 55 17.59 1.66 -9.56
C GLU A 55 16.78 0.59 -8.80
N MET A 56 15.45 0.65 -8.87
CA MET A 56 14.53 -0.36 -8.31
C MET A 56 14.38 -1.60 -9.21
N GLY A 57 15.06 -1.66 -10.35
CA GLY A 57 15.04 -2.80 -11.28
C GLY A 57 13.87 -2.81 -12.27
N LEU A 58 13.14 -1.72 -12.39
CA LEU A 58 12.09 -1.52 -13.41
C LEU A 58 12.73 -0.92 -14.66
N ARG A 59 12.57 -1.58 -15.82
CA ARG A 59 13.28 -1.19 -17.06
C ARG A 59 12.36 -0.80 -18.21
N ASP A 60 11.09 -1.15 -18.13
CA ASP A 60 10.11 -0.80 -19.16
C ASP A 60 9.71 0.68 -19.03
N ARG A 61 10.39 1.52 -19.80
CA ARG A 61 10.20 2.98 -19.78
C ARG A 61 8.79 3.39 -20.19
N GLU A 62 8.19 2.67 -21.13
CA GLU A 62 6.84 2.99 -21.59
C GLU A 62 5.82 2.74 -20.48
N THR A 63 5.88 1.57 -19.84
CA THR A 63 5.03 1.25 -18.69
C THR A 63 5.24 2.22 -17.53
N ILE A 64 6.49 2.62 -17.23
CA ILE A 64 6.80 3.61 -16.20
C ILE A 64 6.13 4.94 -16.51
N LEU A 65 6.27 5.45 -17.73
CA LEU A 65 5.70 6.72 -18.13
C LEU A 65 4.15 6.71 -18.16
N ARG A 66 3.55 5.61 -18.60
CA ARG A 66 2.09 5.40 -18.51
C ARG A 66 1.61 5.40 -17.07
N THR A 67 2.32 4.71 -16.18
CA THR A 67 2.02 4.68 -14.74
C THR A 67 2.19 6.06 -14.12
N LEU A 68 3.24 6.78 -14.49
CA LEU A 68 3.49 8.14 -14.02
C LEU A 68 2.35 9.07 -14.42
N TRP A 69 1.91 9.03 -15.68
CA TRP A 69 0.80 9.85 -16.17
C TRP A 69 -0.53 9.51 -15.51
N ASN A 70 -0.85 8.21 -15.42
CA ASN A 70 -2.18 7.76 -15.02
C ASN A 70 -2.38 7.68 -13.50
N LEU A 71 -1.31 7.49 -12.72
CA LEU A 71 -1.43 7.25 -11.28
C LEU A 71 -0.52 8.14 -10.44
N TRP A 72 0.81 8.05 -10.61
CA TRP A 72 1.73 8.60 -9.62
C TRP A 72 1.68 10.12 -9.57
N LEU A 73 1.68 10.77 -10.71
CA LEU A 73 1.62 12.23 -10.80
C LEU A 73 0.27 12.79 -10.33
N PRO A 74 -0.90 12.31 -10.83
CA PRO A 74 -2.18 12.81 -10.34
C PRO A 74 -2.43 12.51 -8.85
N LEU A 75 -1.99 11.37 -8.33
CA LEU A 75 -2.06 11.08 -6.91
C LEU A 75 -1.24 12.09 -6.09
N SER A 76 -0.02 12.40 -6.53
CA SER A 76 0.84 13.39 -5.86
C SER A 76 0.20 14.77 -5.84
N LEU A 77 -0.41 15.21 -6.96
CA LEU A 77 -1.13 16.47 -7.04
C LEU A 77 -2.36 16.51 -6.12
N GLU A 78 -3.11 15.41 -6.03
CA GLU A 78 -4.22 15.32 -5.08
C GLU A 78 -3.76 15.40 -3.62
N LEU A 79 -2.64 14.76 -3.28
CA LEU A 79 -2.06 14.85 -1.94
C LEU A 79 -1.64 16.28 -1.58
N VAL A 80 -1.06 17.00 -2.53
CA VAL A 80 -0.72 18.42 -2.36
C VAL A 80 -1.98 19.26 -2.14
N ALA A 81 -3.00 19.08 -2.98
CA ALA A 81 -4.26 19.79 -2.84
C ALA A 81 -4.94 19.49 -1.49
N GLU A 82 -4.91 18.24 -1.05
CA GLU A 82 -5.47 17.84 0.23
C GLU A 82 -4.68 18.41 1.42
N ARG A 83 -3.34 18.46 1.32
CA ARG A 83 -2.49 19.13 2.31
C ARG A 83 -2.83 20.61 2.46
N GLN A 84 -3.04 21.29 1.34
CA GLN A 84 -3.44 22.70 1.32
C GLN A 84 -4.85 22.89 1.90
N ARG A 85 -5.80 22.03 1.57
CA ARG A 85 -7.18 22.07 2.05
C ARG A 85 -7.29 21.87 3.55
N LEU A 86 -6.53 20.91 4.11
CA LEU A 86 -6.59 20.56 5.54
C LEU A 86 -5.76 21.49 6.43
N ASP A 87 -4.82 22.23 5.86
CA ASP A 87 -3.83 23.07 6.57
C ASP A 87 -3.08 22.32 7.69
N ARG A 88 -2.90 21.02 7.51
CA ARG A 88 -2.11 20.13 8.37
C ARG A 88 -1.60 18.93 7.56
N PRO A 89 -0.60 18.18 8.09
CA PRO A 89 -0.13 16.98 7.42
C PRO A 89 -1.26 16.01 7.06
N VAL A 90 -1.17 15.45 5.84
CA VAL A 90 -2.11 14.45 5.29
C VAL A 90 -1.59 13.06 5.55
N VAL A 91 -2.45 12.14 5.95
CA VAL A 91 -2.15 10.72 6.06
C VAL A 91 -2.83 9.95 4.94
N GLN A 92 -2.04 9.51 3.95
CA GLN A 92 -2.49 8.64 2.88
C GLN A 92 -2.28 7.18 3.27
N GLY A 93 -3.37 6.45 3.48
CA GLY A 93 -3.35 5.00 3.61
C GLY A 93 -3.17 4.31 2.26
N ILE A 94 -2.34 3.27 2.20
CA ILE A 94 -2.18 2.42 1.02
C ILE A 94 -2.34 0.96 1.46
N LEU A 95 -3.43 0.35 1.06
CA LEU A 95 -3.65 -1.08 1.21
C LEU A 95 -3.19 -1.82 -0.04
N GLY A 96 -2.52 -2.93 0.13
CA GLY A 96 -2.19 -3.82 -0.98
C GLY A 96 -1.43 -5.06 -0.50
N GLY A 97 -1.72 -6.19 -1.11
CA GLY A 97 -1.04 -7.45 -0.85
C GLY A 97 0.44 -7.44 -1.25
N GLN A 98 1.09 -8.57 -1.07
CA GLN A 98 2.48 -8.74 -1.52
C GLN A 98 2.56 -8.68 -3.06
N GLY A 99 3.57 -7.98 -3.57
CA GLY A 99 3.79 -7.88 -5.02
C GLY A 99 2.95 -6.83 -5.75
N THR A 100 2.02 -6.13 -5.09
CA THR A 100 1.16 -5.10 -5.71
C THR A 100 1.86 -3.77 -6.01
N GLY A 101 3.13 -3.61 -5.67
CA GLY A 101 3.89 -2.40 -5.99
C GLY A 101 3.80 -1.26 -4.99
N LYS A 102 3.30 -1.47 -3.76
CA LYS A 102 3.21 -0.43 -2.70
C LYS A 102 4.52 0.34 -2.48
N THR A 103 5.62 -0.38 -2.34
CA THR A 103 6.95 0.22 -2.09
C THR A 103 7.41 1.11 -3.25
N THR A 104 7.21 0.65 -4.50
CA THR A 104 7.52 1.43 -5.69
C THR A 104 6.65 2.69 -5.76
N LEU A 105 5.35 2.55 -5.57
CA LEU A 105 4.42 3.66 -5.55
C LEU A 105 4.81 4.68 -4.47
N ALA A 106 5.07 4.24 -3.25
CA ALA A 106 5.47 5.12 -2.16
C ALA A 106 6.79 5.87 -2.46
N ALA A 107 7.78 5.18 -3.03
CA ALA A 107 9.06 5.78 -3.39
C ALA A 107 8.91 6.84 -4.49
N VAL A 108 8.16 6.54 -5.55
CA VAL A 108 7.94 7.47 -6.67
C VAL A 108 7.10 8.67 -6.24
N VAL A 109 6.01 8.45 -5.47
CA VAL A 109 5.19 9.56 -4.96
C VAL A 109 6.02 10.47 -4.05
N ARG A 110 6.88 9.92 -3.18
CA ARG A 110 7.80 10.72 -2.36
C ARG A 110 8.74 11.58 -3.19
N LEU A 111 9.34 11.02 -4.25
CA LEU A 111 10.22 11.75 -5.16
C LEU A 111 9.46 12.89 -5.85
N ILE A 112 8.25 12.64 -6.36
CA ILE A 112 7.42 13.66 -7.00
C ILE A 112 7.08 14.77 -5.99
N LEU A 113 6.69 14.42 -4.77
CA LEU A 113 6.39 15.39 -3.71
C LEU A 113 7.61 16.24 -3.37
N GLU A 114 8.81 15.67 -3.31
CA GLU A 114 10.06 16.39 -3.08
C GLU A 114 10.34 17.40 -4.20
N ILE A 115 10.14 17.03 -5.47
CA ILE A 115 10.28 17.94 -6.62
C ILE A 115 9.23 19.07 -6.54
N LEU A 116 8.05 18.79 -5.97
CA LEU A 116 6.99 19.78 -5.71
C LEU A 116 7.21 20.58 -4.42
N GLU A 117 8.37 20.44 -3.77
CA GLU A 117 8.75 21.13 -2.53
C GLU A 117 7.89 20.74 -1.30
N TYR A 118 7.30 19.53 -1.30
CA TYR A 118 6.58 18.96 -0.16
C TYR A 118 7.40 17.86 0.51
N THR A 119 7.50 17.96 1.83
CA THR A 119 8.16 16.94 2.64
C THR A 119 7.26 15.74 2.91
N SER A 120 7.81 14.53 2.85
CA SER A 120 7.02 13.33 3.09
C SER A 120 7.79 12.23 3.82
N VAL A 121 7.06 11.35 4.50
CA VAL A 121 7.59 10.14 5.13
C VAL A 121 6.74 8.94 4.75
N THR A 122 7.42 7.80 4.54
CA THR A 122 6.75 6.50 4.42
C THR A 122 6.94 5.73 5.71
N PHE A 123 5.86 5.13 6.16
CA PHE A 123 5.78 4.32 7.34
C PHE A 123 4.90 3.11 7.02
N SER A 124 5.36 1.91 7.38
CA SER A 124 4.67 0.67 7.11
C SER A 124 3.95 0.14 8.36
N LEU A 125 2.84 -0.58 8.15
CA LEU A 125 2.23 -1.36 9.23
C LEU A 125 3.23 -2.36 9.81
N ASP A 126 4.15 -2.87 8.99
CA ASP A 126 5.21 -3.77 9.42
C ASP A 126 6.19 -3.10 10.41
N ASP A 127 6.33 -1.77 10.37
CA ASP A 127 7.16 -1.01 11.34
C ASP A 127 6.56 -1.03 12.77
N LEU A 128 5.30 -1.42 12.89
CA LEU A 128 4.59 -1.56 14.16
C LEU A 128 4.64 -2.96 14.76
N TYR A 129 5.31 -3.94 14.15
CA TYR A 129 5.38 -5.27 14.75
C TYR A 129 5.90 -5.22 16.18
N LYS A 130 5.27 -6.00 17.04
CA LYS A 130 5.78 -6.30 18.37
C LYS A 130 7.18 -6.92 18.27
N SER A 131 8.00 -6.72 19.30
CA SER A 131 9.34 -7.32 19.35
C SER A 131 9.30 -8.85 19.19
N TYR A 132 10.43 -9.43 18.82
CA TYR A 132 10.56 -10.88 18.68
C TYR A 132 10.11 -11.63 19.94
N ILE A 133 10.55 -11.15 21.11
CA ILE A 133 10.19 -11.76 22.40
C ILE A 133 8.68 -11.67 22.65
N GLU A 134 8.04 -10.54 22.42
CA GLU A 134 6.60 -10.35 22.59
C GLU A 134 5.81 -11.28 21.64
N ARG A 135 6.25 -11.42 20.39
CA ARG A 135 5.61 -12.33 19.44
C ARG A 135 5.77 -13.80 19.81
N GLN A 136 6.91 -14.20 20.40
CA GLN A 136 7.06 -15.53 20.97
C GLN A 136 6.11 -15.79 22.16
N GLN A 137 5.86 -14.76 22.98
CA GLN A 137 4.87 -14.86 24.06
C GLN A 137 3.46 -14.99 23.49
N LEU A 138 3.10 -14.19 22.45
CA LEU A 138 1.83 -14.32 21.76
C LEU A 138 1.64 -15.72 21.17
N GLN A 139 2.66 -16.30 20.55
CA GLN A 139 2.60 -17.65 19.98
C GLN A 139 2.41 -18.73 21.04
N ARG A 140 2.94 -18.55 22.26
CA ARG A 140 2.67 -19.47 23.37
C ARG A 140 1.21 -19.43 23.84
N TYR A 141 0.59 -18.24 23.70
CA TYR A 141 -0.81 -18.02 24.08
C TYR A 141 -1.78 -18.49 22.97
N ASP A 142 -1.43 -18.18 21.73
CA ASP A 142 -2.16 -18.60 20.53
C ASP A 142 -1.18 -19.26 19.54
N PRO A 143 -1.02 -20.59 19.59
CA PRO A 143 -0.06 -21.32 18.75
C PRO A 143 -0.32 -21.20 17.24
N ARG A 144 -1.50 -20.71 16.83
CA ARG A 144 -1.84 -20.45 15.43
C ARG A 144 -1.08 -19.25 14.86
N LEU A 145 -0.54 -18.37 15.70
CA LEU A 145 0.28 -17.21 15.27
C LEU A 145 1.71 -17.64 14.93
N VAL A 146 1.84 -18.48 13.91
CA VAL A 146 3.14 -19.04 13.46
C VAL A 146 4.02 -18.01 12.75
N TRP A 147 3.42 -17.05 12.06
CA TRP A 147 4.12 -15.94 11.40
C TRP A 147 3.64 -14.59 11.93
N ARG A 148 4.53 -13.56 11.84
CA ARG A 148 4.13 -12.18 12.03
C ARG A 148 3.22 -11.76 10.86
N GLY A 149 2.32 -10.82 11.07
CA GLY A 149 1.47 -10.26 10.02
C GLY A 149 0.01 -10.14 10.41
N PRO A 150 -0.64 -11.21 10.93
CA PRO A 150 -2.04 -11.15 11.29
C PRO A 150 -2.37 -10.09 12.36
N PRO A 151 -3.66 -9.67 12.46
CA PRO A 151 -4.12 -8.81 13.53
C PRO A 151 -3.71 -9.32 14.93
N GLY A 152 -3.29 -8.39 15.79
CA GLY A 152 -2.76 -8.69 17.15
C GLY A 152 -1.24 -8.79 17.23
N THR A 153 -0.51 -8.82 16.11
CA THR A 153 0.96 -8.90 16.09
C THR A 153 1.67 -7.55 16.06
N HIS A 154 0.92 -6.45 16.13
CA HIS A 154 1.43 -5.07 16.02
C HIS A 154 1.19 -4.28 17.32
N ASP A 155 2.03 -3.28 17.57
CA ASP A 155 1.88 -2.27 18.62
C ASP A 155 1.00 -1.11 18.13
N VAL A 156 -0.30 -1.34 18.14
CA VAL A 156 -1.30 -0.39 17.61
C VAL A 156 -1.24 0.95 18.33
N GLU A 157 -1.08 0.97 19.65
CA GLU A 157 -0.99 2.19 20.46
C GLU A 157 0.18 3.09 20.04
N ILE A 158 1.33 2.49 19.74
CA ILE A 158 2.50 3.22 19.22
C ILE A 158 2.18 3.86 17.88
N GLY A 159 1.48 3.13 17.00
CA GLY A 159 1.05 3.65 15.69
C GLY A 159 0.06 4.81 15.82
N VAL A 160 -0.90 4.71 16.75
CA VAL A 160 -1.87 5.78 17.04
C VAL A 160 -1.17 7.03 17.54
N ASP A 161 -0.28 6.91 18.53
CA ASP A 161 0.51 8.04 19.06
C ASP A 161 1.41 8.67 17.99
N LEU A 162 2.02 7.84 17.15
CA LEU A 162 2.82 8.30 16.02
C LEU A 162 2.01 9.13 15.03
N LEU A 163 0.88 8.60 14.56
CA LEU A 163 0.03 9.30 13.60
C LEU A 163 -0.56 10.57 14.18
N ASP A 164 -0.97 10.58 15.47
CA ASP A 164 -1.42 11.78 16.16
C ASP A 164 -0.33 12.86 16.21
N LYS A 165 0.92 12.47 16.45
CA LYS A 165 2.07 13.38 16.42
C LYS A 165 2.35 13.88 14.99
N LEU A 166 2.32 13.03 13.99
CA LEU A 166 2.60 13.40 12.60
C LEU A 166 1.55 14.34 12.01
N ARG A 167 0.28 14.22 12.42
CA ARG A 167 -0.85 15.04 11.94
C ARG A 167 -0.93 16.43 12.58
N GLN A 168 -0.12 16.74 13.59
CA GLN A 168 -0.20 18.05 14.26
C GLN A 168 0.20 19.18 13.31
N ALA A 169 -0.72 20.13 13.11
CA ALA A 169 -0.43 21.38 12.42
C ALA A 169 0.69 22.16 13.13
N ASN A 170 1.51 22.86 12.36
CA ASN A 170 2.58 23.75 12.88
C ASN A 170 3.57 23.06 13.84
N ARG A 171 3.74 21.74 13.73
CA ARG A 171 4.71 21.03 14.55
C ARG A 171 6.13 21.51 14.23
N ARG A 172 6.92 21.74 15.27
CA ARG A 172 8.33 22.18 15.16
C ARG A 172 9.33 21.14 15.67
N LYS A 173 8.86 20.08 16.33
CA LYS A 173 9.74 19.08 16.94
C LYS A 173 9.79 17.81 16.08
N PRO A 174 10.97 17.20 15.95
CA PRO A 174 11.10 15.90 15.29
C PRO A 174 10.22 14.82 15.94
N VAL A 175 9.90 13.79 15.17
CA VAL A 175 9.15 12.59 15.58
C VAL A 175 10.04 11.38 15.44
N VAL A 176 9.95 10.47 16.39
CA VAL A 176 10.59 9.16 16.34
C VAL A 176 9.65 8.20 15.65
N VAL A 177 10.04 7.70 14.48
CA VAL A 177 9.29 6.72 13.68
C VAL A 177 9.88 5.33 13.95
N PRO A 178 9.10 4.36 14.43
CA PRO A 178 9.58 3.00 14.60
C PRO A 178 10.00 2.41 13.26
N ARG A 179 10.96 1.49 13.31
CA ARG A 179 11.40 0.71 12.15
C ARG A 179 11.51 -0.75 12.55
N PHE A 180 11.31 -1.63 11.57
CA PHE A 180 11.38 -3.07 11.77
C PHE A 180 12.33 -3.72 10.76
N ASP A 181 13.27 -4.51 11.24
CA ASP A 181 14.19 -5.26 10.40
C ASP A 181 13.73 -6.72 10.29
N LYS A 182 13.29 -7.10 9.08
CA LYS A 182 12.81 -8.44 8.78
C LYS A 182 13.90 -9.50 8.73
N SER A 183 15.19 -9.10 8.63
CA SER A 183 16.32 -10.00 8.39
C SER A 183 16.90 -10.61 9.67
N ILE A 184 16.77 -9.92 10.79
CA ILE A 184 17.32 -10.39 12.07
C ILE A 184 16.49 -11.51 12.70
N CYS A 185 16.95 -12.09 13.78
CA CYS A 185 16.31 -13.23 14.44
C CYS A 185 16.01 -14.39 13.47
N GLN A 186 16.97 -14.73 12.59
CA GLN A 186 16.83 -15.81 11.59
C GLN A 186 15.64 -15.60 10.62
N GLY A 187 15.35 -14.35 10.28
CA GLY A 187 14.23 -13.99 9.39
C GLY A 187 12.89 -13.77 10.12
N ALA A 188 12.82 -14.04 11.42
CA ALA A 188 11.64 -13.71 12.22
C ALA A 188 11.49 -12.19 12.43
N GLY A 189 12.57 -11.44 12.27
CA GLY A 189 12.62 -9.97 12.40
C GLY A 189 12.49 -9.47 13.83
N ASP A 190 12.91 -8.24 14.06
CA ASP A 190 12.69 -7.53 15.33
C ASP A 190 12.67 -6.02 15.10
N LYS A 191 12.36 -5.25 16.15
CA LYS A 191 12.42 -3.78 16.14
C LYS A 191 13.85 -3.33 15.79
N ALA A 192 13.94 -2.43 14.82
CA ALA A 192 15.19 -1.83 14.37
C ALA A 192 15.44 -0.48 15.05
N GLN A 193 16.60 0.13 14.73
CA GLN A 193 16.89 1.51 15.14
C GLN A 193 15.78 2.44 14.58
N PRO A 194 15.06 3.15 15.45
CA PRO A 194 14.03 4.08 15.00
C PRO A 194 14.65 5.26 14.25
N GLU A 195 13.88 5.84 13.36
CA GLU A 195 14.26 7.02 12.59
C GLU A 195 13.70 8.28 13.22
N VAL A 196 14.54 9.33 13.32
CA VAL A 196 14.10 10.65 13.77
C VAL A 196 13.86 11.52 12.56
N ILE A 197 12.59 11.93 12.34
CA ILE A 197 12.19 12.75 11.21
C ILE A 197 11.76 14.15 11.64
N ASN A 198 12.06 15.12 10.79
CA ASN A 198 11.54 16.48 10.91
C ASN A 198 10.03 16.51 10.58
N PRO A 199 9.32 17.61 10.91
CA PRO A 199 7.95 17.80 10.48
C PRO A 199 7.78 17.56 8.97
N VAL A 200 6.72 16.87 8.58
CA VAL A 200 6.41 16.53 7.20
C VAL A 200 5.03 17.05 6.80
N ASP A 201 4.79 17.20 5.50
CA ASP A 201 3.52 17.59 4.93
C ASP A 201 2.62 16.39 4.64
N ILE A 202 3.22 15.26 4.26
CA ILE A 202 2.50 14.08 3.83
C ILE A 202 3.10 12.84 4.47
N VAL A 203 2.22 11.99 5.03
CA VAL A 203 2.55 10.68 5.59
C VAL A 203 1.95 9.62 4.68
N ILE A 204 2.78 8.73 4.15
CA ILE A 204 2.34 7.56 3.39
C ILE A 204 2.37 6.37 4.35
N PHE A 205 1.20 5.89 4.75
CA PHE A 205 1.05 4.74 5.64
C PHE A 205 0.59 3.50 4.85
N GLU A 206 1.49 2.55 4.64
CA GLU A 206 1.22 1.40 3.79
C GLU A 206 1.16 0.09 4.58
N GLY A 207 0.43 -0.88 4.06
CA GLY A 207 0.41 -2.23 4.61
C GLY A 207 -0.57 -3.15 3.91
N TRP A 208 -0.55 -4.44 4.28
CA TRP A 208 -1.34 -5.44 3.59
C TRP A 208 -2.83 -5.48 4.03
N PHE A 209 -3.16 -4.85 5.17
CA PHE A 209 -4.55 -4.68 5.62
C PHE A 209 -4.83 -3.28 6.20
N VAL A 210 -4.09 -2.27 5.78
CA VAL A 210 -4.35 -0.87 6.17
C VAL A 210 -5.77 -0.48 5.76
N GLY A 211 -6.56 0.02 6.71
CA GLY A 211 -7.95 0.41 6.50
C GLY A 211 -8.97 -0.72 6.63
N VAL A 212 -8.55 -1.98 6.71
CA VAL A 212 -9.46 -3.13 6.86
C VAL A 212 -10.17 -3.09 8.21
N ARG A 213 -11.47 -3.27 8.20
CA ARG A 213 -12.34 -3.21 9.39
C ARG A 213 -12.97 -4.55 9.70
N PRO A 214 -13.38 -4.77 10.95
CA PRO A 214 -14.19 -5.94 11.30
C PRO A 214 -15.43 -6.02 10.42
N VAL A 215 -15.75 -7.23 10.00
CA VAL A 215 -17.01 -7.54 9.29
C VAL A 215 -17.98 -8.22 10.25
N PRO A 216 -19.31 -8.01 10.08
CA PRO A 216 -20.31 -8.63 10.95
C PRO A 216 -20.34 -10.15 10.74
N ASP A 217 -20.35 -10.91 11.83
CA ASP A 217 -20.52 -12.38 11.78
C ASP A 217 -22.03 -12.74 11.66
N ASN A 218 -22.57 -12.56 10.48
CA ASN A 218 -23.94 -12.92 10.15
C ASN A 218 -24.00 -14.24 9.34
N GLY A 219 -23.22 -15.24 9.75
CA GLY A 219 -23.02 -16.47 8.98
C GLY A 219 -22.02 -16.31 7.81
N LEU A 220 -21.33 -15.19 7.74
CA LEU A 220 -20.35 -14.90 6.69
C LEU A 220 -19.22 -15.92 6.65
N PHE A 221 -18.78 -16.38 7.84
CA PHE A 221 -17.71 -17.35 7.97
C PHE A 221 -18.18 -18.81 7.79
N ASP A 222 -19.49 -19.08 7.84
CA ASP A 222 -20.03 -20.45 7.70
C ASP A 222 -19.89 -20.98 6.25
N ASN A 223 -19.79 -20.06 5.27
CA ASN A 223 -19.54 -20.35 3.87
C ASN A 223 -18.30 -19.59 3.37
N ALA A 224 -17.28 -19.52 4.20
CA ALA A 224 -16.05 -18.81 3.83
C ALA A 224 -15.38 -19.46 2.60
N PRO A 225 -14.71 -18.67 1.77
CA PRO A 225 -13.98 -19.19 0.62
C PRO A 225 -12.71 -19.96 1.05
N ASP A 226 -12.24 -20.85 0.17
CA ASP A 226 -10.97 -21.54 0.37
C ASP A 226 -9.82 -20.52 0.53
N PRO A 227 -8.87 -20.75 1.45
CA PRO A 227 -8.61 -22.01 2.20
C PRO A 227 -9.26 -22.10 3.59
N ILE A 228 -10.26 -21.29 3.92
CA ILE A 228 -10.97 -21.35 5.21
C ILE A 228 -11.98 -22.49 5.11
N SER A 229 -11.56 -23.73 5.45
CA SER A 229 -12.36 -24.94 5.19
C SER A 229 -12.63 -25.80 6.40
N THR A 230 -11.80 -25.68 7.45
CA THR A 230 -11.99 -26.45 8.68
C THR A 230 -12.63 -25.59 9.78
N PRO A 231 -13.25 -26.20 10.81
CA PRO A 231 -13.74 -25.46 11.98
C PRO A 231 -12.64 -24.60 12.64
N GLU A 232 -11.41 -25.11 12.67
CA GLU A 232 -10.25 -24.39 13.20
C GLU A 232 -9.87 -23.18 12.36
N ASP A 233 -9.94 -23.28 11.02
CA ASP A 233 -9.71 -22.16 10.11
C ASP A 233 -10.79 -21.08 10.26
N ILE A 234 -12.06 -21.50 10.37
CA ILE A 234 -13.20 -20.61 10.60
C ILE A 234 -13.02 -19.85 11.92
N GLN A 235 -12.66 -20.57 12.98
CA GLN A 235 -12.43 -19.93 14.28
C GLN A 235 -11.23 -18.98 14.22
N PHE A 236 -10.15 -19.34 13.51
CA PHE A 236 -9.01 -18.45 13.32
C PHE A 236 -9.41 -17.16 12.58
N ALA A 237 -10.18 -17.25 11.50
CA ALA A 237 -10.68 -16.10 10.76
C ALA A 237 -11.56 -15.20 11.66
N LYS A 238 -12.47 -15.76 12.44
CA LYS A 238 -13.30 -15.02 13.40
C LYS A 238 -12.46 -14.32 14.46
N ASP A 239 -11.47 -14.98 15.04
CA ASP A 239 -10.59 -14.39 16.05
C ASP A 239 -9.74 -13.24 15.45
N MET A 240 -9.30 -13.37 14.17
CA MET A 240 -8.59 -12.30 13.48
C MET A 240 -9.52 -11.12 13.16
N ASN A 241 -10.77 -11.41 12.79
CA ASN A 241 -11.79 -10.39 12.63
C ASN A 241 -12.02 -9.59 13.92
N ASP A 242 -12.14 -10.26 15.05
CA ASP A 242 -12.36 -9.61 16.35
C ASP A 242 -11.17 -8.72 16.72
N ARG A 243 -9.93 -9.16 16.44
CA ARG A 243 -8.72 -8.36 16.69
C ARG A 243 -8.62 -7.11 15.80
N LEU A 244 -9.32 -7.04 14.67
CA LEU A 244 -9.33 -5.83 13.83
C LEU A 244 -9.93 -4.61 14.56
N ILE A 245 -10.74 -4.81 15.61
CA ILE A 245 -11.32 -3.70 16.36
C ILE A 245 -10.24 -2.78 16.94
N ASP A 246 -9.12 -3.35 17.39
CA ASP A 246 -8.01 -2.59 17.95
C ASP A 246 -7.38 -1.64 16.92
N TYR A 247 -7.42 -2.02 15.64
CA TYR A 247 -6.83 -1.24 14.53
C TYR A 247 -7.70 -0.09 14.05
N VAL A 248 -8.99 -0.08 14.39
CA VAL A 248 -9.92 0.98 13.97
C VAL A 248 -9.42 2.37 14.40
N ALA A 249 -8.76 2.45 15.56
CA ALA A 249 -8.16 3.67 16.04
C ALA A 249 -7.05 4.20 15.09
N LEU A 250 -6.25 3.33 14.47
CA LEU A 250 -5.28 3.71 13.43
C LEU A 250 -5.98 4.21 12.18
N TRP A 251 -7.03 3.48 11.73
CA TRP A 251 -7.75 3.80 10.49
C TRP A 251 -8.50 5.13 10.59
N HIS A 252 -8.90 5.56 11.76
CA HIS A 252 -9.48 6.89 11.98
C HIS A 252 -8.47 8.04 11.81
N ARG A 253 -7.17 7.76 11.72
CA ARG A 253 -6.12 8.75 11.45
C ARG A 253 -5.80 8.88 9.97
N LEU A 254 -6.31 7.99 9.14
CA LEU A 254 -6.21 8.13 7.70
C LEU A 254 -7.10 9.27 7.22
N ASP A 255 -6.59 10.13 6.37
CA ASP A 255 -7.37 11.14 5.68
C ASP A 255 -7.90 10.62 4.35
N ARG A 256 -7.17 9.66 3.78
CA ARG A 256 -7.48 9.00 2.51
C ARG A 256 -7.03 7.54 2.56
N LEU A 257 -7.74 6.68 1.85
CA LEU A 257 -7.35 5.28 1.65
C LEU A 257 -7.35 4.93 0.16
N MET A 258 -6.21 4.45 -0.32
CA MET A 258 -6.08 3.84 -1.64
C MET A 258 -5.85 2.34 -1.51
N VAL A 259 -6.50 1.57 -2.38
CA VAL A 259 -6.35 0.11 -2.43
C VAL A 259 -5.70 -0.30 -3.75
N LEU A 260 -4.55 -0.97 -3.66
CA LEU A 260 -3.94 -1.69 -4.79
C LEU A 260 -4.52 -3.11 -4.80
N TYR A 261 -5.46 -3.34 -5.69
CA TYR A 261 -6.26 -4.55 -5.74
C TYR A 261 -5.84 -5.44 -6.92
N PRO A 262 -5.28 -6.63 -6.70
CA PRO A 262 -4.98 -7.53 -7.82
C PRO A 262 -6.28 -7.98 -8.49
N GLU A 263 -6.30 -8.07 -9.82
CA GLU A 263 -7.45 -8.54 -10.59
C GLU A 263 -7.91 -9.97 -10.19
N ASP A 264 -6.97 -10.75 -9.66
CA ASP A 264 -7.19 -12.03 -9.01
C ASP A 264 -6.25 -12.12 -7.79
N TYR A 265 -6.81 -12.31 -6.59
CA TYR A 265 -6.02 -12.40 -5.37
C TYR A 265 -5.06 -13.61 -5.36
N HIS A 266 -5.34 -14.65 -6.15
CA HIS A 266 -4.44 -15.82 -6.32
C HIS A 266 -3.08 -15.45 -6.90
N LEU A 267 -2.98 -14.34 -7.63
CA LEU A 267 -1.71 -13.81 -8.14
C LEU A 267 -0.68 -13.55 -7.04
N SER A 268 -1.13 -13.33 -5.79
CA SER A 268 -0.24 -13.17 -4.65
C SER A 268 0.65 -14.39 -4.40
N LYS A 269 0.18 -15.61 -4.69
CA LYS A 269 1.00 -16.84 -4.63
C LYS A 269 2.09 -16.82 -5.70
N GLN A 270 1.73 -16.50 -6.94
CA GLN A 270 2.67 -16.40 -8.05
C GLN A 270 3.73 -15.31 -7.76
N TRP A 271 3.28 -14.13 -7.38
CA TRP A 271 4.18 -13.00 -7.12
C TRP A 271 5.12 -13.26 -5.95
N ARG A 272 4.65 -14.00 -4.93
CA ARG A 272 5.51 -14.44 -3.83
C ARG A 272 6.57 -15.44 -4.30
N LYS A 273 6.19 -16.43 -5.11
CA LYS A 273 7.15 -17.41 -5.71
C LYS A 273 8.24 -16.70 -6.52
N GLU A 274 7.86 -15.74 -7.36
CA GLU A 274 8.81 -14.96 -8.16
C GLU A 274 9.76 -14.11 -7.28
N ALA A 275 9.24 -13.48 -6.24
CA ALA A 275 10.07 -12.71 -5.31
C ALA A 275 11.08 -13.61 -4.57
N GLU A 276 10.66 -14.79 -4.16
CA GLU A 276 11.51 -15.77 -3.48
C GLU A 276 12.58 -16.32 -4.42
N GLN A 277 12.24 -16.60 -5.69
CA GLN A 277 13.21 -17.03 -6.72
C GLN A 277 14.27 -15.95 -6.97
N LYS A 278 13.87 -14.69 -7.07
CA LYS A 278 14.83 -13.57 -7.21
C LYS A 278 15.75 -13.48 -5.99
N MET A 279 15.22 -13.67 -4.78
CA MET A 279 16.02 -13.67 -3.56
C MET A 279 17.03 -14.83 -3.54
N LYS A 280 16.59 -16.05 -3.88
CA LYS A 280 17.48 -17.23 -3.98
C LYS A 280 18.60 -17.03 -5.02
N ALA A 281 18.30 -16.38 -6.14
CA ALA A 281 19.29 -16.06 -7.16
C ALA A 281 20.41 -15.13 -6.66
N THR A 282 20.18 -14.38 -5.57
CA THR A 282 21.24 -13.58 -4.90
C THR A 282 22.03 -14.35 -3.84
N GLY A 283 21.88 -15.69 -3.75
CA GLY A 283 22.59 -16.55 -2.80
C GLY A 283 22.02 -16.56 -1.38
N ARG A 284 20.84 -15.97 -1.18
CA ARG A 284 20.13 -16.03 0.11
C ARG A 284 19.27 -17.31 0.18
N GLY A 285 19.14 -17.90 1.39
CA GLY A 285 18.19 -18.96 1.61
C GLY A 285 16.74 -18.47 1.39
N GLY A 286 15.84 -19.38 1.03
CA GLY A 286 14.45 -19.02 0.80
C GLY A 286 13.50 -20.20 0.92
N MET A 287 12.20 -19.90 1.03
CA MET A 287 11.11 -20.87 1.16
C MET A 287 11.00 -21.75 -0.08
N SER A 288 10.62 -23.01 0.12
CA SER A 288 10.16 -23.91 -0.95
C SER A 288 8.81 -23.43 -1.50
N ASP A 289 8.39 -23.96 -2.65
CA ASP A 289 7.09 -23.62 -3.22
C ASP A 289 5.92 -24.01 -2.31
N ASP A 290 6.00 -25.14 -1.62
CA ASP A 290 5.00 -25.59 -0.66
C ASP A 290 4.95 -24.67 0.58
N GLU A 291 6.10 -24.25 1.09
CA GLU A 291 6.17 -23.29 2.20
C GLU A 291 5.60 -21.93 1.80
N ILE A 292 5.78 -21.51 0.56
CA ILE A 292 5.20 -20.26 0.02
C ILE A 292 3.67 -20.38 -0.03
N GLU A 293 3.14 -21.50 -0.49
CA GLU A 293 1.70 -21.74 -0.53
C GLU A 293 1.09 -21.69 0.87
N GLN A 294 1.67 -22.41 1.83
CA GLN A 294 1.25 -22.39 3.22
C GLN A 294 1.32 -20.98 3.82
N PHE A 295 2.39 -20.24 3.50
CA PHE A 295 2.56 -18.88 3.95
C PHE A 295 1.45 -17.96 3.41
N VAL A 296 1.14 -17.99 2.12
CA VAL A 296 0.09 -17.14 1.54
C VAL A 296 -1.29 -17.53 2.04
N GLU A 297 -1.58 -18.83 2.09
CA GLU A 297 -2.86 -19.33 2.62
C GLU A 297 -3.08 -18.99 4.08
N TYR A 298 -2.03 -18.94 4.89
CA TYR A 298 -2.12 -18.49 6.28
C TYR A 298 -2.67 -17.05 6.38
N PHE A 299 -2.23 -16.15 5.50
CA PHE A 299 -2.74 -14.78 5.46
C PHE A 299 -4.18 -14.73 4.95
N TRP A 300 -4.54 -15.59 3.99
CA TRP A 300 -5.92 -15.69 3.53
C TRP A 300 -6.83 -16.28 4.60
N LYS A 301 -6.36 -17.24 5.40
CA LYS A 301 -7.10 -17.74 6.58
C LYS A 301 -7.28 -16.67 7.64
N ALA A 302 -6.33 -15.76 7.79
CA ALA A 302 -6.43 -14.66 8.75
C ALA A 302 -7.41 -13.57 8.28
N LEU A 303 -7.24 -13.08 7.05
CA LEU A 303 -8.04 -12.01 6.45
C LEU A 303 -8.23 -12.30 4.95
N HIS A 304 -9.25 -13.08 4.63
CA HIS A 304 -9.51 -13.46 3.24
C HIS A 304 -9.91 -12.25 2.39
N PRO A 305 -9.32 -12.06 1.19
CA PRO A 305 -9.61 -10.90 0.35
C PRO A 305 -11.10 -10.71 0.04
N GLU A 306 -11.82 -11.78 -0.32
CA GLU A 306 -13.26 -11.71 -0.62
C GLU A 306 -14.12 -11.30 0.59
N LEU A 307 -13.68 -11.64 1.82
CA LEU A 307 -14.43 -11.28 3.03
C LEU A 307 -14.12 -9.88 3.53
N PHE A 308 -12.89 -9.41 3.38
CA PHE A 308 -12.42 -8.20 4.03
C PHE A 308 -12.04 -7.08 3.07
N ILE A 309 -11.51 -7.39 1.87
CA ILE A 309 -11.06 -6.36 0.91
C ILE A 309 -12.15 -6.05 -0.11
N ASP A 310 -12.87 -7.04 -0.61
CA ASP A 310 -13.96 -6.84 -1.56
C ASP A 310 -15.06 -5.89 -1.06
N PRO A 311 -15.54 -6.01 0.19
CA PRO A 311 -16.46 -5.02 0.74
C PRO A 311 -15.86 -3.62 0.86
N LEU A 312 -14.55 -3.54 1.17
CA LEU A 312 -13.85 -2.28 1.35
C LEU A 312 -13.72 -1.50 0.04
N ILE A 313 -13.34 -2.17 -1.06
CA ILE A 313 -13.20 -1.53 -2.38
C ILE A 313 -14.53 -1.09 -3.01
N ARG A 314 -15.65 -1.50 -2.44
CA ARG A 314 -17.01 -1.08 -2.86
C ARG A 314 -17.58 0.02 -1.98
N ASN A 315 -16.89 0.39 -0.90
CA ASN A 315 -17.40 1.34 0.07
C ASN A 315 -16.81 2.74 -0.16
N PRO A 316 -17.61 3.71 -0.68
CA PRO A 316 -17.14 5.06 -0.99
C PRO A 316 -16.80 5.91 0.25
N ILE A 317 -17.27 5.50 1.43
CA ILE A 317 -16.97 6.20 2.69
C ILE A 317 -15.59 5.83 3.22
N LEU A 318 -15.15 4.59 2.94
CA LEU A 318 -13.92 4.04 3.50
C LEU A 318 -12.75 4.05 2.51
N THR A 319 -13.03 4.04 1.21
CA THR A 319 -12.01 3.94 0.15
C THR A 319 -12.17 5.09 -0.86
N ASP A 320 -11.10 5.85 -1.02
CA ASP A 320 -11.07 6.99 -1.94
C ASP A 320 -10.70 6.59 -3.36
N LEU A 321 -9.82 5.60 -3.50
CA LEU A 321 -9.28 5.20 -4.80
C LEU A 321 -8.97 3.71 -4.81
N VAL A 322 -9.37 3.03 -5.88
CA VAL A 322 -9.00 1.64 -6.16
C VAL A 322 -8.19 1.61 -7.45
N VAL A 323 -7.06 0.92 -7.40
CA VAL A 323 -6.19 0.67 -8.54
C VAL A 323 -6.10 -0.83 -8.74
N GLU A 324 -6.68 -1.34 -9.81
CA GLU A 324 -6.53 -2.74 -10.19
C GLU A 324 -5.11 -3.00 -10.69
N ILE A 325 -4.52 -4.09 -10.24
CA ILE A 325 -3.20 -4.55 -10.67
C ILE A 325 -3.37 -5.84 -11.46
N THR A 326 -2.93 -5.82 -12.71
CA THR A 326 -3.01 -6.96 -13.62
C THR A 326 -2.02 -8.06 -13.26
N CYS A 327 -2.17 -9.24 -13.89
CA CYS A 327 -1.24 -10.36 -13.72
C CYS A 327 0.23 -9.98 -14.02
N ASP A 328 0.46 -9.05 -14.95
CA ASP A 328 1.77 -8.53 -15.31
C ASP A 328 2.24 -7.39 -14.40
N ARG A 329 1.55 -7.14 -13.29
CA ARG A 329 1.80 -6.03 -12.34
C ARG A 329 1.72 -4.64 -12.95
N GLN A 330 0.95 -4.49 -14.03
CA GLN A 330 0.63 -3.21 -14.61
C GLN A 330 -0.64 -2.63 -13.98
N ILE A 331 -0.83 -1.34 -14.16
CA ILE A 331 -2.07 -0.68 -13.76
C ILE A 331 -3.19 -1.09 -14.71
N GLY A 332 -4.25 -1.65 -14.12
CA GLY A 332 -5.51 -1.92 -14.79
C GLY A 332 -6.46 -0.74 -14.68
N LYS A 333 -7.68 -0.97 -14.17
CA LYS A 333 -8.64 0.12 -13.93
C LYS A 333 -8.25 0.94 -12.71
N ILE A 334 -8.50 2.24 -12.82
CA ILE A 334 -8.44 3.16 -11.69
C ILE A 334 -9.84 3.74 -11.52
N TYR A 335 -10.40 3.62 -10.31
CA TYR A 335 -11.75 4.11 -10.04
C TYR A 335 -11.93 4.55 -8.59
N ARG A 336 -12.94 5.39 -8.37
CA ARG A 336 -13.47 5.69 -7.04
C ARG A 336 -14.70 4.84 -6.82
N PRO A 337 -14.85 4.18 -5.67
CA PRO A 337 -16.10 3.52 -5.32
C PRO A 337 -17.26 4.52 -5.42
N GLN A 338 -18.40 4.09 -5.93
CA GLN A 338 -19.61 4.91 -6.07
C GLN A 338 -20.72 4.30 -5.23
N ASP A 339 -21.63 5.15 -4.72
CA ASP A 339 -22.85 4.74 -4.02
C ASP A 339 -23.81 3.93 -4.90
#